data_f3fa118d10d9fa8a10d5e3906f397cd4
#
_entry.id   f3fa118d10d9fa8a10d5e3906f397cd4
#
_cell.length_a   1.000
_cell.length_b   1.000
_cell.length_c   1.000
_cell.angle_alpha   90.00
_cell.angle_beta   90.00
_cell.angle_gamma   90.00
#
_symmetry.space_group_name_H-M   'P 1'
#
loop_
_entity.id
_entity.type
_entity.pdbx_description
1 polymer ?
#
loop_
_entity_poly.entity_id
_entity_poly.type
_entity_poly.pdbx_seq_one_letter_code
_entity_poly.pdbx_strand_id
1 'polypeptide(L)'
;FEVGQIATYPIIQNEEQEPLVNDMVDSCRELSKTDWDSFETSWDFKRHPLITVISQNRALFDDITDIDLAECYTCWENECNERFNQLKANEEELNRIFIDIYGLQDELTPEVEDKDVTVRKADLQRDIKSLISYAVGCMFGRYSLDEEGLVLAGQPFESHFFEASAPRCGTGFAGAPGASVPIGEFYYKTDDGVKKCTYNPDKDNIIPICDEEYFSDDIVSRFCEWVKIVYGEKSLETNLDFIAEALGNKGNTSREVIRNYFLNDFFKDHCNTYSVTGSGKRPIYWLFDSGKQNGFKALIYMHRYDADTVGRV
;
A
#
# COMPACT_ATOMS: atom_id res chain seq x y z
N PHE A 1 -17.24 -1.32 -29.79
CA PHE A 1 -17.78 -0.26 -30.65
C PHE A 1 -16.66 0.30 -31.53
N GLU A 2 -16.91 0.44 -32.84
CA GLU A 2 -15.99 1.12 -33.73
C GLU A 2 -16.26 2.64 -33.68
N VAL A 3 -15.20 3.46 -33.81
CA VAL A 3 -15.30 4.93 -33.76
C VAL A 3 -16.33 5.48 -34.74
N GLY A 4 -16.47 4.86 -35.93
CA GLY A 4 -17.44 5.24 -36.93
C GLY A 4 -18.90 4.99 -36.51
N GLN A 5 -19.18 4.04 -35.64
CA GLN A 5 -20.53 3.78 -35.11
C GLN A 5 -20.93 4.83 -34.09
N ILE A 6 -20.02 5.25 -33.22
CA ILE A 6 -20.29 6.28 -32.19
C ILE A 6 -20.71 7.60 -32.86
N ALA A 7 -20.07 7.96 -33.97
CA ALA A 7 -20.41 9.18 -34.70
C ALA A 7 -21.82 9.23 -35.30
N THR A 8 -22.54 8.12 -35.35
CA THR A 8 -23.91 8.03 -35.88
C THR A 8 -25.02 8.14 -34.83
N TYR A 9 -24.67 8.10 -33.53
CA TYR A 9 -25.66 8.26 -32.47
C TYR A 9 -26.13 9.72 -32.37
N PRO A 10 -27.43 9.95 -32.17
CA PRO A 10 -27.95 11.28 -31.94
C PRO A 10 -27.46 11.82 -30.60
N ILE A 11 -26.87 13.00 -30.61
CA ILE A 11 -26.48 13.72 -29.41
C ILE A 11 -27.47 14.86 -29.18
N ILE A 12 -28.18 14.83 -28.07
CA ILE A 12 -29.06 15.91 -27.63
C ILE A 12 -28.25 16.80 -26.69
N GLN A 13 -28.06 18.06 -27.06
CA GLN A 13 -27.45 19.07 -26.20
C GLN A 13 -28.54 19.73 -25.34
N ASN A 14 -28.32 19.79 -24.05
CA ASN A 14 -29.18 20.49 -23.10
C ASN A 14 -28.34 21.46 -22.27
N GLU A 15 -28.28 22.73 -22.72
CA GLU A 15 -27.46 23.76 -22.08
C GLU A 15 -27.86 24.03 -20.61
N GLU A 16 -29.10 23.76 -20.22
CA GLU A 16 -29.58 23.97 -18.86
C GLU A 16 -29.04 22.90 -17.90
N GLN A 17 -28.94 21.65 -18.35
CA GLN A 17 -28.45 20.53 -17.54
C GLN A 17 -26.90 20.35 -17.61
N GLU A 18 -26.28 20.92 -18.62
CA GLU A 18 -24.84 20.73 -18.88
C GLU A 18 -23.94 21.04 -17.66
N PRO A 19 -24.10 22.15 -16.91
CA PRO A 19 -23.26 22.44 -15.75
C PRO A 19 -23.41 21.36 -14.65
N LEU A 20 -24.63 20.93 -14.37
CA LEU A 20 -24.91 19.90 -13.36
C LEU A 20 -24.29 18.56 -13.76
N VAL A 21 -24.44 18.15 -15.02
CA VAL A 21 -23.85 16.91 -15.55
C VAL A 21 -22.34 16.96 -15.46
N ASN A 22 -21.71 18.07 -15.82
CA ASN A 22 -20.25 18.23 -15.75
C ASN A 22 -19.74 18.13 -14.30
N ASP A 23 -20.39 18.81 -13.34
CA ASP A 23 -20.01 18.74 -11.92
C ASP A 23 -20.13 17.30 -11.38
N MET A 24 -21.19 16.57 -11.76
CA MET A 24 -21.38 15.18 -11.34
C MET A 24 -20.35 14.24 -11.97
N VAL A 25 -20.03 14.42 -13.26
CA VAL A 25 -18.98 13.63 -13.95
C VAL A 25 -17.63 13.90 -13.34
N ASP A 26 -17.29 15.15 -13.01
CA ASP A 26 -16.06 15.49 -12.34
C ASP A 26 -15.99 14.85 -10.92
N SER A 27 -17.09 14.87 -10.19
CA SER A 27 -17.20 14.16 -8.90
C SER A 27 -16.98 12.65 -9.06
N CYS A 28 -17.62 12.00 -10.03
CA CYS A 28 -17.43 10.56 -10.31
C CYS A 28 -15.97 10.24 -10.65
N ARG A 29 -15.32 11.10 -11.44
CA ARG A 29 -13.90 10.93 -11.81
C ARG A 29 -12.99 11.03 -10.59
N GLU A 30 -13.20 12.01 -9.70
CA GLU A 30 -12.40 12.16 -8.48
C GLU A 30 -12.61 11.00 -7.50
N LEU A 31 -13.85 10.52 -7.32
CA LEU A 31 -14.15 9.35 -6.50
C LEU A 31 -13.43 8.09 -7.02
N SER A 32 -13.48 7.87 -8.34
CA SER A 32 -12.83 6.72 -8.98
C SER A 32 -11.29 6.82 -8.91
N LYS A 33 -10.74 8.05 -9.07
CA LYS A 33 -9.31 8.30 -8.94
C LYS A 33 -8.85 8.04 -7.51
N THR A 34 -9.56 8.52 -6.51
CA THR A 34 -9.26 8.32 -5.08
C THR A 34 -9.25 6.84 -4.71
N ASP A 35 -10.21 6.05 -5.21
CA ASP A 35 -10.21 4.59 -5.02
C ASP A 35 -8.99 3.95 -5.66
N TRP A 36 -8.68 4.30 -6.90
CA TRP A 36 -7.54 3.75 -7.63
C TRP A 36 -6.21 4.07 -6.95
N ASP A 37 -6.01 5.32 -6.52
CA ASP A 37 -4.77 5.79 -5.90
C ASP A 37 -4.58 5.30 -4.45
N SER A 38 -5.60 4.66 -3.88
CA SER A 38 -5.49 4.00 -2.57
C SER A 38 -4.70 2.68 -2.60
N PHE A 39 -4.33 2.18 -3.80
CA PHE A 39 -3.64 0.90 -3.96
C PHE A 39 -2.29 1.06 -4.65
N GLU A 40 -1.30 0.27 -4.21
CA GLU A 40 0.10 0.34 -4.69
C GLU A 40 0.31 0.02 -6.18
N THR A 41 -0.73 -0.39 -6.90
CA THR A 41 -0.73 -0.54 -8.36
C THR A 41 -0.93 0.78 -9.10
N SER A 42 -1.35 1.83 -8.42
CA SER A 42 -1.42 3.18 -8.97
C SER A 42 -0.04 3.85 -8.99
N TRP A 43 0.23 4.64 -10.04
CA TRP A 43 1.41 5.52 -10.11
C TRP A 43 1.36 6.69 -9.12
N ASP A 44 0.14 7.12 -8.75
CA ASP A 44 -0.11 8.22 -7.83
C ASP A 44 -0.29 7.73 -6.37
N PHE A 45 -0.08 6.43 -6.11
CA PHE A 45 -0.12 5.88 -4.74
C PHE A 45 0.93 6.55 -3.86
N LYS A 46 0.50 7.08 -2.74
CA LYS A 46 1.38 7.81 -1.80
C LYS A 46 1.70 7.02 -0.55
N ARG A 47 0.66 6.52 0.11
CA ARG A 47 0.77 5.82 1.40
C ARG A 47 -0.42 4.89 1.57
N HIS A 48 -0.25 3.81 2.31
CA HIS A 48 -1.34 2.87 2.56
C HIS A 48 -2.49 3.54 3.37
N PRO A 49 -3.77 3.33 3.00
CA PRO A 49 -4.92 4.00 3.65
C PRO A 49 -4.97 3.82 5.16
N LEU A 50 -4.70 2.61 5.68
CA LEU A 50 -4.71 2.35 7.13
C LEU A 50 -3.63 3.10 7.92
N ILE A 51 -2.66 3.72 7.24
CA ILE A 51 -1.70 4.66 7.83
C ILE A 51 -2.16 6.09 7.62
N THR A 52 -2.72 6.40 6.46
CA THR A 52 -3.21 7.75 6.13
C THR A 52 -4.33 8.17 7.07
N VAL A 53 -5.25 7.26 7.41
CA VAL A 53 -6.32 7.48 8.39
C VAL A 53 -5.79 8.00 9.73
N ILE A 54 -4.63 7.54 10.20
CA ILE A 54 -4.01 8.02 11.44
C ILE A 54 -3.71 9.51 11.36
N SER A 55 -3.16 9.97 10.24
CA SER A 55 -2.80 11.39 10.07
C SER A 55 -4.01 12.28 9.80
N GLN A 56 -5.02 11.77 9.10
CA GLN A 56 -6.25 12.50 8.78
C GLN A 56 -7.16 12.66 10.00
N ASN A 57 -7.21 11.63 10.84
CA ASN A 57 -8.03 11.61 12.05
C ASN A 57 -7.20 11.89 13.32
N ARG A 58 -6.14 12.67 13.20
CA ARG A 58 -5.20 12.96 14.27
C ARG A 58 -5.89 13.47 15.54
N ALA A 59 -7.00 14.22 15.41
CA ALA A 59 -7.80 14.69 16.55
C ALA A 59 -8.45 13.54 17.36
N LEU A 60 -8.64 12.36 16.76
CA LEU A 60 -9.12 11.17 17.45
C LEU A 60 -7.96 10.43 18.14
N PHE A 61 -6.72 10.67 17.70
CA PHE A 61 -5.50 9.96 18.13
C PHE A 61 -4.47 10.90 18.80
N ASP A 62 -4.79 12.17 19.04
CA ASP A 62 -3.84 13.26 19.40
C ASP A 62 -3.06 13.06 20.72
N ASP A 63 -3.50 12.16 21.61
CA ASP A 63 -2.78 11.80 22.84
C ASP A 63 -2.49 10.29 22.93
N ILE A 64 -2.70 9.54 21.84
CA ILE A 64 -2.60 8.08 21.84
C ILE A 64 -1.30 7.69 21.14
N THR A 65 -0.32 7.24 21.91
CA THR A 65 0.92 6.65 21.40
C THR A 65 0.72 5.22 20.89
N ASP A 66 -0.45 4.63 21.19
CA ASP A 66 -0.79 3.25 20.89
C ASP A 66 -2.14 3.22 20.15
N ILE A 67 -2.13 2.91 18.87
CA ILE A 67 -3.24 2.99 17.94
C ILE A 67 -3.79 1.60 17.66
N ASP A 68 -5.11 1.43 17.71
CA ASP A 68 -5.78 0.21 17.34
C ASP A 68 -6.01 0.14 15.81
N LEU A 69 -5.45 -0.88 15.18
CA LEU A 69 -5.59 -1.12 13.75
C LEU A 69 -7.05 -1.42 13.34
N ALA A 70 -7.83 -2.03 14.23
CA ALA A 70 -9.24 -2.28 13.98
C ALA A 70 -10.05 -0.97 13.91
N GLU A 71 -9.70 0.04 14.72
CA GLU A 71 -10.29 1.37 14.62
C GLU A 71 -9.90 2.05 13.31
N CYS A 72 -8.62 1.95 12.90
CA CYS A 72 -8.15 2.46 11.60
C CYS A 72 -8.90 1.79 10.44
N TYR A 73 -9.13 0.48 10.52
CA TYR A 73 -9.90 -0.24 9.51
C TYR A 73 -11.36 0.22 9.46
N THR A 74 -11.99 0.43 10.61
CA THR A 74 -13.36 0.94 10.69
C THR A 74 -13.50 2.31 10.03
N CYS A 75 -12.54 3.22 10.24
CA CYS A 75 -12.51 4.52 9.56
C CYS A 75 -12.38 4.35 8.04
N TRP A 76 -11.45 3.51 7.61
CA TRP A 76 -11.27 3.19 6.19
C TRP A 76 -12.51 2.57 5.55
N GLU A 77 -13.17 1.63 6.23
CA GLU A 77 -14.41 1.02 5.77
C GLU A 77 -15.52 2.06 5.57
N ASN A 78 -15.66 3.00 6.49
CA ASN A 78 -16.61 4.10 6.37
C ASN A 78 -16.30 4.99 5.16
N GLU A 79 -15.03 5.38 4.96
CA GLU A 79 -14.61 6.15 3.78
C GLU A 79 -14.90 5.42 2.46
N CYS A 80 -14.65 4.11 2.40
CA CYS A 80 -14.97 3.30 1.23
C CYS A 80 -16.48 3.23 0.97
N ASN A 81 -17.29 3.05 2.02
CA ASN A 81 -18.75 3.00 1.91
C ASN A 81 -19.34 4.34 1.48
N GLU A 82 -18.84 5.45 2.01
CA GLU A 82 -19.27 6.80 1.61
C GLU A 82 -18.94 7.05 0.13
N ARG A 83 -17.73 6.73 -0.30
CA ARG A 83 -17.28 6.84 -1.70
C ARG A 83 -18.12 6.01 -2.63
N PHE A 84 -18.41 4.75 -2.26
CA PHE A 84 -19.24 3.83 -3.02
C PHE A 84 -20.66 4.36 -3.18
N ASN A 85 -21.28 4.78 -2.08
CA ASN A 85 -22.65 5.29 -2.10
C ASN A 85 -22.76 6.60 -2.88
N GLN A 86 -21.76 7.50 -2.77
CA GLN A 86 -21.75 8.75 -3.50
C GLN A 86 -21.58 8.53 -5.00
N LEU A 87 -20.69 7.62 -5.42
CA LEU A 87 -20.53 7.29 -6.83
C LEU A 87 -21.82 6.70 -7.40
N LYS A 88 -22.40 5.73 -6.70
CA LYS A 88 -23.67 5.11 -7.10
C LYS A 88 -24.78 6.15 -7.26
N ALA A 89 -24.95 7.04 -6.28
CA ALA A 89 -25.96 8.10 -6.35
C ALA A 89 -25.74 9.06 -7.53
N ASN A 90 -24.47 9.43 -7.80
CA ASN A 90 -24.14 10.28 -8.94
C ASN A 90 -24.46 9.57 -10.27
N GLU A 91 -24.12 8.30 -10.41
CA GLU A 91 -24.41 7.50 -11.61
C GLU A 91 -25.91 7.33 -11.84
N GLU A 92 -26.69 7.06 -10.78
CA GLU A 92 -28.15 6.96 -10.85
C GLU A 92 -28.79 8.29 -11.24
N GLU A 93 -28.28 9.41 -10.73
CA GLU A 93 -28.79 10.74 -11.10
C GLU A 93 -28.41 11.11 -12.54
N LEU A 94 -27.19 10.82 -12.98
CA LEU A 94 -26.78 10.97 -14.39
C LEU A 94 -27.69 10.14 -15.31
N ASN A 95 -27.96 8.88 -14.94
CA ASN A 95 -28.88 8.03 -15.71
C ASN A 95 -30.27 8.66 -15.79
N ARG A 96 -30.81 9.18 -14.69
CA ARG A 96 -32.13 9.84 -14.67
C ARG A 96 -32.17 11.05 -15.60
N ILE A 97 -31.15 11.91 -15.53
CA ILE A 97 -31.03 13.10 -16.39
C ILE A 97 -31.02 12.69 -17.87
N PHE A 98 -30.23 11.70 -18.25
CA PHE A 98 -30.14 11.27 -19.64
C PHE A 98 -31.38 10.52 -20.12
N ILE A 99 -31.99 9.68 -19.29
CA ILE A 99 -33.27 9.02 -19.57
C ILE A 99 -34.35 10.08 -19.87
N ASP A 100 -34.40 11.16 -19.11
CA ASP A 100 -35.35 12.25 -19.29
C ASP A 100 -35.06 13.05 -20.57
N ILE A 101 -33.79 13.39 -20.84
CA ILE A 101 -33.37 14.12 -22.04
C ILE A 101 -33.73 13.35 -23.32
N TYR A 102 -33.57 12.01 -23.31
CA TYR A 102 -33.83 11.17 -24.48
C TYR A 102 -35.26 10.61 -24.51
N GLY A 103 -36.09 10.85 -23.48
CA GLY A 103 -37.44 10.38 -23.41
C GLY A 103 -37.59 8.86 -23.32
N LEU A 104 -36.71 8.20 -22.56
CA LEU A 104 -36.57 6.74 -22.48
C LEU A 104 -37.17 6.16 -21.18
N GLN A 105 -38.04 6.88 -20.45
CA GLN A 105 -38.57 6.50 -19.17
C GLN A 105 -39.37 5.19 -19.20
N ASP A 106 -39.95 4.85 -20.35
CA ASP A 106 -40.71 3.61 -20.54
C ASP A 106 -39.80 2.39 -20.85
N GLU A 107 -38.50 2.63 -21.15
CA GLU A 107 -37.58 1.60 -21.63
C GLU A 107 -36.45 1.33 -20.64
N LEU A 108 -35.99 2.35 -19.90
CA LEU A 108 -34.82 2.29 -19.02
C LEU A 108 -35.15 2.76 -17.60
N THR A 109 -34.41 2.22 -16.64
CA THR A 109 -34.45 2.65 -15.24
C THR A 109 -33.09 3.25 -14.84
N PRO A 110 -33.07 4.24 -13.93
CA PRO A 110 -31.81 4.90 -13.54
C PRO A 110 -30.96 4.08 -12.54
N GLU A 111 -31.51 3.06 -11.91
CA GLU A 111 -30.88 2.30 -10.85
C GLU A 111 -29.61 1.60 -11.32
N VAL A 112 -28.57 1.65 -10.49
CA VAL A 112 -27.28 1.00 -10.69
C VAL A 112 -27.14 -0.14 -9.68
N GLU A 113 -26.90 -1.36 -10.16
CA GLU A 113 -26.64 -2.49 -9.26
C GLU A 113 -25.27 -2.34 -8.59
N ASP A 114 -25.15 -2.76 -7.32
CA ASP A 114 -23.88 -2.67 -6.56
C ASP A 114 -22.69 -3.31 -7.28
N LYS A 115 -22.92 -4.38 -8.04
CA LYS A 115 -21.87 -5.05 -8.82
C LYS A 115 -21.30 -4.23 -9.98
N ASP A 116 -22.07 -3.23 -10.45
CA ASP A 116 -21.72 -2.37 -11.59
C ASP A 116 -21.01 -1.08 -11.15
N VAL A 117 -21.06 -0.76 -9.85
CA VAL A 117 -20.30 0.37 -9.28
C VAL A 117 -18.82 0.04 -9.29
N THR A 118 -18.00 0.91 -9.87
CA THR A 118 -16.58 0.62 -10.18
C THR A 118 -15.62 0.81 -9.02
N VAL A 119 -15.98 1.63 -8.01
CA VAL A 119 -15.16 1.79 -6.79
C VAL A 119 -15.41 0.66 -5.81
N ARG A 120 -14.41 0.35 -5.00
CA ARG A 120 -14.40 -0.83 -4.13
C ARG A 120 -14.96 -0.49 -2.74
N LYS A 121 -15.77 -1.39 -2.21
CA LYS A 121 -16.00 -1.45 -0.76
C LYS A 121 -14.76 -1.99 -0.06
N ALA A 122 -14.57 -1.67 1.22
CA ALA A 122 -13.51 -2.26 2.02
C ALA A 122 -13.68 -3.80 2.10
N ASP A 123 -12.55 -4.50 2.14
CA ASP A 123 -12.46 -5.94 2.36
C ASP A 123 -11.30 -6.21 3.30
N LEU A 124 -11.60 -6.69 4.50
CA LEU A 124 -10.62 -6.82 5.58
C LEU A 124 -9.40 -7.65 5.15
N GLN A 125 -9.62 -8.79 4.52
CA GLN A 125 -8.51 -9.66 4.14
C GLN A 125 -7.64 -9.03 3.05
N ARG A 126 -8.25 -8.44 2.02
CA ARG A 126 -7.56 -7.76 0.93
C ARG A 126 -6.75 -6.57 1.47
N ASP A 127 -7.35 -5.77 2.31
CA ASP A 127 -6.76 -4.51 2.78
C ASP A 127 -5.64 -4.77 3.78
N ILE A 128 -5.75 -5.80 4.64
CA ILE A 128 -4.64 -6.25 5.49
C ILE A 128 -3.51 -6.87 4.67
N LYS A 129 -3.78 -7.67 3.66
CA LYS A 129 -2.75 -8.17 2.74
C LYS A 129 -2.03 -7.04 2.00
N SER A 130 -2.76 -5.99 1.62
CA SER A 130 -2.19 -4.78 1.03
C SER A 130 -1.31 -4.01 2.03
N LEU A 131 -1.70 -3.92 3.30
CA LEU A 131 -0.88 -3.34 4.37
C LEU A 131 0.43 -4.11 4.57
N ILE A 132 0.37 -5.44 4.56
CA ILE A 132 1.58 -6.29 4.65
C ILE A 132 2.49 -6.05 3.43
N SER A 133 1.92 -5.94 2.22
CA SER A 133 2.69 -5.64 1.00
C SER A 133 3.39 -4.28 1.09
N TYR A 134 2.70 -3.24 1.58
CA TYR A 134 3.29 -1.93 1.83
C TYR A 134 4.41 -1.99 2.87
N ALA A 135 4.22 -2.71 3.98
CA ALA A 135 5.25 -2.90 5.00
C ALA A 135 6.51 -3.58 4.42
N VAL A 136 6.34 -4.63 3.60
CA VAL A 136 7.45 -5.25 2.87
C VAL A 136 8.13 -4.26 1.93
N GLY A 137 7.36 -3.39 1.27
CA GLY A 137 7.91 -2.29 0.48
C GLY A 137 8.79 -1.35 1.32
N CYS A 138 8.37 -1.02 2.54
CA CYS A 138 9.19 -0.24 3.50
C CYS A 138 10.44 -1.00 3.92
N MET A 139 10.37 -2.32 4.13
CA MET A 139 11.55 -3.14 4.46
C MET A 139 12.63 -3.06 3.39
N PHE A 140 12.27 -2.97 2.12
CA PHE A 140 13.20 -2.84 1.01
C PHE A 140 13.56 -1.40 0.62
N GLY A 141 12.95 -0.40 1.26
CA GLY A 141 13.11 1.01 0.90
C GLY A 141 12.38 1.41 -0.38
N ARG A 142 11.49 0.53 -0.91
CA ARG A 142 10.58 0.89 -2.00
C ARG A 142 9.64 2.01 -1.60
N TYR A 143 9.13 1.94 -0.37
CA TYR A 143 8.36 2.96 0.33
C TYR A 143 9.07 3.39 1.61
N SER A 144 8.67 4.52 2.16
CA SER A 144 9.16 5.03 3.44
C SER A 144 7.99 5.48 4.32
N LEU A 145 8.16 5.41 5.64
CA LEU A 145 7.21 6.05 6.57
C LEU A 145 7.40 7.57 6.61
N ASP A 146 8.54 8.06 6.14
CA ASP A 146 8.96 9.46 6.20
C ASP A 146 8.61 10.25 4.93
N GLU A 147 8.46 9.56 3.78
CA GLU A 147 8.22 10.15 2.47
C GLU A 147 7.01 9.52 1.79
N GLU A 148 6.30 10.30 0.99
CA GLU A 148 5.15 9.82 0.23
C GLU A 148 5.58 9.21 -1.10
N GLY A 149 4.84 8.19 -1.53
CA GLY A 149 5.00 7.58 -2.83
C GLY A 149 6.18 6.63 -2.93
N LEU A 150 6.60 6.41 -4.16
CA LEU A 150 7.65 5.45 -4.51
C LEU A 150 9.02 6.07 -4.30
N VAL A 151 9.81 5.54 -3.36
CA VAL A 151 11.12 6.06 -2.98
C VAL A 151 12.23 5.42 -3.83
N LEU A 152 12.33 4.07 -3.84
CA LEU A 152 13.29 3.37 -4.68
C LEU A 152 12.60 2.57 -5.79
N ALA A 153 12.94 2.89 -7.05
CA ALA A 153 12.39 2.24 -8.24
C ALA A 153 13.45 1.96 -9.32
N GLY A 154 14.68 1.63 -8.91
CA GLY A 154 15.77 1.30 -9.81
C GLY A 154 17.01 2.18 -9.69
N GLN A 155 16.94 3.28 -8.93
CA GLN A 155 18.13 4.05 -8.55
C GLN A 155 18.96 3.30 -7.48
N PRO A 156 20.27 3.56 -7.38
CA PRO A 156 21.12 2.95 -6.36
C PRO A 156 20.60 3.26 -4.94
N PHE A 157 20.61 2.25 -4.06
CA PHE A 157 20.16 2.39 -2.67
C PHE A 157 20.86 3.53 -1.94
N GLU A 158 22.18 3.61 -2.09
CA GLU A 158 23.05 4.61 -1.45
C GLU A 158 22.84 6.04 -1.98
N SER A 159 22.11 6.18 -3.10
CA SER A 159 21.76 7.51 -3.60
C SER A 159 20.74 8.21 -2.70
N HIS A 160 19.93 7.44 -1.98
CA HIS A 160 18.84 7.94 -1.12
C HIS A 160 19.09 7.60 0.35
N PHE A 161 19.35 6.31 0.66
CA PHE A 161 19.60 5.84 2.02
C PHE A 161 21.07 5.62 2.30
N PHE A 162 21.50 5.87 3.52
CA PHE A 162 22.86 5.56 3.97
C PHE A 162 22.90 5.28 5.47
N GLU A 163 23.76 4.36 5.85
CA GLU A 163 24.02 4.03 7.24
C GLU A 163 24.99 5.06 7.84
N ALA A 164 24.72 5.50 9.06
CA ALA A 164 25.65 6.34 9.77
C ALA A 164 26.97 5.57 10.02
N SER A 165 27.99 5.91 9.31
CA SER A 165 29.34 5.41 9.59
C SER A 165 29.89 6.07 10.85
N ALA A 166 30.58 5.30 11.70
CA ALA A 166 31.36 5.85 12.80
C ALA A 166 32.26 6.99 12.28
N PRO A 167 32.35 8.12 12.98
CA PRO A 167 33.09 9.28 12.50
C PRO A 167 34.52 8.88 12.20
N ARG A 168 34.89 8.83 10.91
CA ARG A 168 36.30 8.86 10.52
C ARG A 168 36.82 10.24 10.91
N CYS A 169 37.75 10.27 11.84
CA CYS A 169 38.47 11.49 12.22
C CYS A 169 38.93 12.21 10.94
N GLY A 170 38.29 13.33 10.56
CA GLY A 170 38.86 14.19 9.56
C GLY A 170 37.99 14.82 8.48
N THR A 171 36.71 14.55 8.34
CA THR A 171 35.87 15.32 7.39
C THR A 171 34.48 15.57 7.99
N GLY A 172 34.20 16.85 8.23
CA GLY A 172 33.02 17.28 8.95
C GLY A 172 31.72 16.96 8.20
N PHE A 173 30.85 16.19 8.84
CA PHE A 173 29.44 16.25 8.62
C PHE A 173 28.91 17.50 9.35
N ALA A 174 28.15 18.33 8.65
CA ALA A 174 27.50 19.51 9.22
C ALA A 174 26.27 19.11 10.04
N GLY A 175 26.48 18.37 11.11
CA GLY A 175 25.57 18.15 12.22
C GLY A 175 26.28 18.63 13.48
N ALA A 176 25.56 19.13 14.47
CA ALA A 176 26.11 19.77 15.67
C ALA A 176 27.37 19.05 16.20
N PRO A 177 28.46 19.77 16.55
CA PRO A 177 29.69 19.18 17.01
C PRO A 177 29.43 18.41 18.31
N GLY A 178 29.66 17.09 18.31
CA GLY A 178 29.64 16.27 19.53
C GLY A 178 28.60 15.15 19.59
N ALA A 179 27.69 14.97 18.63
CA ALA A 179 26.78 13.85 18.63
C ALA A 179 27.45 12.60 17.98
N SER A 180 27.70 11.56 18.75
CA SER A 180 28.04 10.24 18.22
C SER A 180 26.76 9.64 17.62
N VAL A 181 26.76 9.42 16.30
CA VAL A 181 25.64 8.76 15.63
C VAL A 181 25.73 7.25 15.91
N PRO A 182 24.65 6.59 16.40
CA PRO A 182 24.65 5.17 16.64
C PRO A 182 24.90 4.38 15.35
N ILE A 183 25.71 3.32 15.44
CA ILE A 183 25.99 2.40 14.32
C ILE A 183 24.73 1.57 14.06
N GLY A 184 24.33 1.43 12.80
CA GLY A 184 23.17 0.65 12.39
C GLY A 184 21.88 1.45 12.19
N GLU A 185 21.92 2.78 12.33
CA GLU A 185 20.80 3.65 11.97
C GLU A 185 20.92 4.15 10.53
N PHE A 186 19.78 4.13 9.83
CA PHE A 186 19.70 4.67 8.46
C PHE A 186 19.19 6.10 8.46
N TYR A 187 19.71 6.84 7.51
CA TYR A 187 19.36 8.21 7.20
C TYR A 187 19.00 8.34 5.73
N TYR A 188 18.16 9.29 5.39
CA TYR A 188 17.81 9.62 4.02
C TYR A 188 18.08 11.08 3.70
N LYS A 189 18.28 11.37 2.42
CA LYS A 189 18.55 12.73 1.93
C LYS A 189 17.25 13.42 1.60
N THR A 190 17.15 14.67 2.02
CA THR A 190 16.04 15.59 1.65
C THR A 190 16.63 16.88 1.09
N ASP A 191 15.82 17.72 0.48
CA ASP A 191 16.24 19.03 -0.02
C ASP A 191 16.76 19.92 1.13
N ASP A 192 16.25 19.76 2.35
CA ASP A 192 16.63 20.51 3.54
C ASP A 192 17.81 19.89 4.32
N GLY A 193 18.37 18.75 3.84
CA GLY A 193 19.50 18.08 4.48
C GLY A 193 19.29 16.57 4.66
N VAL A 194 19.71 16.06 5.83
CA VAL A 194 19.71 14.63 6.16
C VAL A 194 18.81 14.40 7.36
N LYS A 195 17.90 13.42 7.26
CA LYS A 195 17.02 13.01 8.36
C LYS A 195 17.21 11.53 8.68
N LYS A 196 16.94 11.16 9.93
CA LYS A 196 16.95 9.76 10.36
C LYS A 196 15.68 9.09 9.86
N CYS A 197 15.82 7.83 9.38
CA CYS A 197 14.68 7.01 9.01
C CYS A 197 13.86 6.62 10.24
N THR A 198 12.54 6.76 10.16
CA THR A 198 11.60 6.25 11.18
C THR A 198 11.63 4.73 11.21
N TYR A 199 11.70 4.09 10.04
CA TYR A 199 11.91 2.65 9.89
C TYR A 199 13.13 2.40 8.99
N ASN A 200 14.04 1.53 9.44
CA ASN A 200 15.28 1.25 8.71
C ASN A 200 15.04 0.27 7.56
N PRO A 201 15.33 0.63 6.32
CA PRO A 201 15.29 -0.32 5.20
C PRO A 201 16.37 -1.39 5.35
N ASP A 202 16.14 -2.55 4.72
CA ASP A 202 17.13 -3.61 4.67
C ASP A 202 18.37 -3.19 3.86
N LYS A 203 19.56 -3.54 4.38
CA LYS A 203 20.83 -3.10 3.80
C LYS A 203 21.25 -3.90 2.58
N ASP A 204 21.16 -5.21 2.66
CA ASP A 204 21.73 -6.12 1.65
C ASP A 204 20.71 -6.60 0.62
N ASN A 205 19.44 -6.18 0.77
CA ASN A 205 18.35 -6.53 -0.12
C ASN A 205 17.93 -8.01 -0.07
N ILE A 206 18.18 -8.69 1.06
CA ILE A 206 17.87 -10.10 1.24
C ILE A 206 17.14 -10.28 2.57
N ILE A 207 15.83 -10.51 2.55
CA ILE A 207 15.04 -10.70 3.77
C ILE A 207 14.70 -12.18 3.90
N PRO A 208 15.23 -12.88 4.93
CA PRO A 208 14.96 -14.29 5.18
C PRO A 208 13.50 -14.55 5.54
N ILE A 209 12.97 -15.68 5.03
CA ILE A 209 11.66 -16.24 5.37
C ILE A 209 11.90 -17.70 5.76
N CYS A 210 11.90 -17.98 7.05
CA CYS A 210 12.13 -19.31 7.58
C CYS A 210 10.93 -19.82 8.38
N ASP A 211 10.90 -21.12 8.65
CA ASP A 211 9.88 -21.76 9.50
C ASP A 211 9.95 -21.30 10.95
N GLU A 212 11.14 -20.91 11.43
CA GLU A 212 11.38 -20.28 12.73
C GLU A 212 12.28 -19.04 12.57
N GLU A 213 12.46 -18.29 13.66
CA GLU A 213 13.30 -17.08 13.70
C GLU A 213 14.78 -17.44 13.90
N TYR A 214 15.48 -17.73 12.81
CA TYR A 214 16.92 -18.05 12.83
C TYR A 214 17.81 -16.83 12.60
N PHE A 215 17.26 -15.78 12.00
CA PHE A 215 18.00 -14.58 11.60
C PHE A 215 17.43 -13.33 12.28
N SER A 216 18.28 -12.39 12.61
CA SER A 216 17.87 -11.12 13.25
C SER A 216 17.05 -10.21 12.34
N ASP A 217 17.11 -10.42 11.03
CA ASP A 217 16.40 -9.72 9.97
C ASP A 217 15.26 -10.56 9.35
N ASP A 218 14.82 -11.62 10.06
CA ASP A 218 13.65 -12.43 9.69
C ASP A 218 12.43 -11.54 9.38
N ILE A 219 11.73 -11.88 8.30
CA ILE A 219 10.60 -11.06 7.80
C ILE A 219 9.51 -10.81 8.82
N VAL A 220 9.21 -11.79 9.69
CA VAL A 220 8.16 -11.66 10.72
C VAL A 220 8.61 -10.72 11.82
N SER A 221 9.86 -10.81 12.25
CA SER A 221 10.44 -9.92 13.25
C SER A 221 10.48 -8.49 12.75
N ARG A 222 10.90 -8.27 11.50
CA ARG A 222 10.86 -6.97 10.85
C ARG A 222 9.44 -6.42 10.67
N PHE A 223 8.48 -7.29 10.36
CA PHE A 223 7.08 -6.89 10.26
C PHE A 223 6.50 -6.48 11.61
N CYS A 224 6.77 -7.23 12.68
CA CYS A 224 6.35 -6.87 14.04
C CYS A 224 6.97 -5.54 14.48
N GLU A 225 8.25 -5.29 14.17
CA GLU A 225 8.91 -4.02 14.43
C GLU A 225 8.21 -2.86 13.66
N TRP A 226 7.87 -3.08 12.38
CA TRP A 226 7.17 -2.10 11.58
C TRP A 226 5.78 -1.78 12.17
N VAL A 227 5.00 -2.81 12.56
CA VAL A 227 3.68 -2.63 13.21
C VAL A 227 3.83 -1.84 14.52
N LYS A 228 4.84 -2.17 15.34
CA LYS A 228 5.16 -1.46 16.59
C LYS A 228 5.48 0.03 16.34
N ILE A 229 6.25 0.33 15.30
CA ILE A 229 6.63 1.72 14.96
C ILE A 229 5.42 2.52 14.47
N VAL A 230 4.55 1.91 13.66
CA VAL A 230 3.41 2.61 13.04
C VAL A 230 2.27 2.81 14.04
N TYR A 231 1.95 1.78 14.83
CA TYR A 231 0.74 1.75 15.67
C TYR A 231 1.01 1.83 17.17
N GLY A 232 2.27 1.71 17.59
CA GLY A 232 2.65 1.78 19.00
C GLY A 232 3.00 0.43 19.62
N GLU A 233 3.73 0.50 20.74
CA GLU A 233 4.25 -0.71 21.42
C GLU A 233 3.18 -1.46 22.21
N LYS A 234 2.28 -0.73 22.91
CA LYS A 234 1.28 -1.35 23.77
C LYS A 234 0.14 -2.00 23.00
N SER A 235 -0.17 -1.48 21.80
CA SER A 235 -1.18 -2.04 20.92
C SER A 235 -0.65 -3.17 20.02
N LEU A 236 0.66 -3.47 20.06
CA LEU A 236 1.31 -4.41 19.17
C LEU A 236 0.60 -5.78 19.12
N GLU A 237 0.41 -6.41 20.27
CA GLU A 237 -0.18 -7.76 20.31
C GLU A 237 -1.63 -7.76 19.80
N THR A 238 -2.43 -6.77 20.20
CA THR A 238 -3.81 -6.61 19.72
C THR A 238 -3.85 -6.42 18.19
N ASN A 239 -2.94 -5.61 17.64
CA ASN A 239 -2.86 -5.38 16.22
C ASN A 239 -2.38 -6.62 15.45
N LEU A 240 -1.43 -7.40 16.00
CA LEU A 240 -1.01 -8.67 15.39
C LEU A 240 -2.14 -9.71 15.43
N ASP A 241 -2.95 -9.75 16.48
CA ASP A 241 -4.12 -10.61 16.56
C ASP A 241 -5.16 -10.25 15.49
N PHE A 242 -5.45 -8.96 15.31
CA PHE A 242 -6.34 -8.48 14.27
C PHE A 242 -5.83 -8.84 12.85
N ILE A 243 -4.54 -8.68 12.60
CA ILE A 243 -3.91 -9.08 11.34
C ILE A 243 -4.03 -10.60 11.12
N ALA A 244 -3.77 -11.40 12.15
CA ALA A 244 -3.86 -12.85 12.08
C ALA A 244 -5.29 -13.32 11.80
N GLU A 245 -6.30 -12.68 12.41
CA GLU A 245 -7.71 -12.95 12.17
C GLU A 245 -8.05 -12.68 10.69
N ALA A 246 -7.65 -11.54 10.16
CA ALA A 246 -7.84 -11.18 8.75
C ALA A 246 -7.18 -12.18 7.78
N LEU A 247 -6.05 -12.77 8.17
CA LEU A 247 -5.34 -13.82 7.40
C LEU A 247 -5.97 -15.22 7.54
N GLY A 248 -6.96 -15.40 8.44
CA GLY A 248 -7.72 -16.64 8.60
C GLY A 248 -7.21 -17.58 9.71
N ASN A 249 -6.40 -17.10 10.66
CA ASN A 249 -6.00 -17.80 11.89
C ASN A 249 -5.39 -19.21 11.68
N LYS A 250 -4.55 -19.38 10.67
CA LYS A 250 -3.85 -20.65 10.39
C LYS A 250 -2.57 -20.78 11.22
N GLY A 251 -2.68 -20.97 12.53
CA GLY A 251 -1.57 -21.09 13.48
C GLY A 251 -2.08 -21.03 14.92
N ASN A 252 -1.19 -21.22 15.90
CA ASN A 252 -1.51 -21.19 17.33
C ASN A 252 -1.31 -19.80 17.96
N THR A 253 -0.49 -18.97 17.31
CA THR A 253 -0.22 -17.59 17.72
C THR A 253 -0.30 -16.67 16.52
N SER A 254 -0.52 -15.39 16.75
CA SER A 254 -0.62 -14.38 15.67
C SER A 254 0.67 -14.32 14.84
N ARG A 255 1.85 -14.42 15.48
CA ARG A 255 3.14 -14.47 14.79
C ARG A 255 3.30 -15.73 13.94
N GLU A 256 2.81 -16.88 14.40
CA GLU A 256 2.80 -18.11 13.61
C GLU A 256 1.87 -18.02 12.40
N VAL A 257 0.69 -17.41 12.54
CA VAL A 257 -0.23 -17.14 11.42
C VAL A 257 0.43 -16.24 10.38
N ILE A 258 1.06 -15.15 10.81
CA ILE A 258 1.76 -14.21 9.92
C ILE A 258 2.95 -14.91 9.24
N ARG A 259 3.72 -15.73 9.95
CA ARG A 259 4.81 -16.53 9.40
C ARG A 259 4.31 -17.52 8.33
N ASN A 260 3.23 -18.21 8.59
CA ASN A 260 2.60 -19.12 7.64
C ASN A 260 2.13 -18.40 6.38
N TYR A 261 1.62 -17.18 6.51
CA TYR A 261 1.25 -16.35 5.37
C TYR A 261 2.49 -15.97 4.52
N PHE A 262 3.58 -15.53 5.13
CA PHE A 262 4.82 -15.22 4.38
C PHE A 262 5.42 -16.46 3.70
N LEU A 263 5.42 -17.59 4.36
CA LEU A 263 5.96 -18.85 3.83
C LEU A 263 5.18 -19.38 2.62
N ASN A 264 3.86 -19.26 2.62
CA ASN A 264 3.01 -20.02 1.71
C ASN A 264 2.17 -19.18 0.73
N ASP A 265 1.76 -17.97 1.13
CA ASP A 265 0.75 -17.21 0.41
C ASP A 265 1.22 -15.83 -0.08
N PHE A 266 2.07 -15.12 0.66
CA PHE A 266 2.48 -13.74 0.36
C PHE A 266 3.01 -13.58 -1.08
N PHE A 267 3.98 -14.40 -1.49
CA PHE A 267 4.58 -14.27 -2.83
C PHE A 267 3.58 -14.57 -3.94
N LYS A 268 2.64 -15.48 -3.69
CA LYS A 268 1.55 -15.78 -4.62
C LYS A 268 0.59 -14.59 -4.76
N ASP A 269 0.21 -13.97 -3.65
CA ASP A 269 -0.65 -12.79 -3.63
C ASP A 269 0.04 -11.61 -4.31
N HIS A 270 1.34 -11.41 -4.04
CA HIS A 270 2.18 -10.43 -4.73
C HIS A 270 2.19 -10.65 -6.25
N CYS A 271 2.43 -11.89 -6.71
CA CYS A 271 2.37 -12.21 -8.14
C CYS A 271 1.00 -11.97 -8.77
N ASN A 272 -0.09 -12.13 -8.02
CA ASN A 272 -1.44 -11.86 -8.52
C ASN A 272 -1.70 -10.36 -8.63
N THR A 273 -1.27 -9.58 -7.66
CA THR A 273 -1.38 -8.10 -7.65
C THR A 273 -0.67 -7.47 -8.84
N TYR A 274 0.53 -7.96 -9.18
CA TYR A 274 1.35 -7.46 -10.29
C TYR A 274 1.20 -8.29 -11.57
N SER A 275 0.07 -8.97 -11.73
CA SER A 275 -0.26 -9.71 -12.94
C SER A 275 -0.85 -8.80 -14.00
N VAL A 276 -0.30 -8.86 -15.23
CA VAL A 276 -0.80 -8.10 -16.37
C VAL A 276 -1.52 -9.05 -17.31
N THR A 277 -2.78 -8.73 -17.64
CA THR A 277 -3.60 -9.52 -18.57
C THR A 277 -2.88 -9.69 -19.92
N GLY A 278 -2.64 -10.93 -20.34
CA GLY A 278 -2.00 -11.26 -21.63
C GLY A 278 -0.47 -11.22 -21.65
N SER A 279 0.22 -10.68 -20.65
CA SER A 279 1.69 -10.60 -20.59
C SER A 279 2.34 -11.40 -19.46
N GLY A 280 1.53 -12.09 -18.64
CA GLY A 280 2.00 -12.91 -17.54
C GLY A 280 2.28 -12.13 -16.25
N LYS A 281 2.85 -12.83 -15.28
CA LYS A 281 3.18 -12.27 -13.97
C LYS A 281 4.46 -11.43 -14.07
N ARG A 282 4.45 -10.24 -13.47
CA ARG A 282 5.62 -9.34 -13.39
C ARG A 282 5.87 -8.95 -11.94
N PRO A 283 6.30 -9.90 -11.09
CA PRO A 283 6.60 -9.60 -9.70
C PRO A 283 7.75 -8.58 -9.61
N ILE A 284 7.67 -7.70 -8.64
CA ILE A 284 8.76 -6.76 -8.31
C ILE A 284 9.72 -7.36 -7.27
N TYR A 285 9.31 -8.44 -6.61
CA TYR A 285 10.17 -9.24 -5.75
C TYR A 285 10.50 -10.57 -6.42
N TRP A 286 11.68 -11.09 -6.11
CA TRP A 286 12.08 -12.45 -6.42
C TRP A 286 12.11 -13.26 -5.12
N LEU A 287 11.58 -14.48 -5.16
CA LEU A 287 11.64 -15.42 -4.05
C LEU A 287 12.68 -16.49 -4.36
N PHE A 288 13.78 -16.50 -3.59
CA PHE A 288 14.64 -17.67 -3.51
C PHE A 288 13.95 -18.70 -2.59
N ASP A 289 13.98 -19.97 -2.98
CA ASP A 289 13.37 -21.09 -2.24
C ASP A 289 14.33 -22.28 -2.28
N SER A 290 14.82 -22.71 -1.11
CA SER A 290 15.75 -23.83 -0.97
C SER A 290 15.11 -25.20 -1.21
N GLY A 291 13.79 -25.27 -1.42
CA GLY A 291 13.09 -26.50 -1.78
C GLY A 291 11.85 -26.83 -0.96
N LYS A 292 11.45 -28.10 -0.99
CA LYS A 292 10.11 -28.55 -0.55
C LYS A 292 9.84 -28.47 0.96
N GLN A 293 10.85 -28.28 1.78
CA GLN A 293 10.73 -28.34 3.24
C GLN A 293 10.46 -26.97 3.90
N ASN A 294 10.36 -25.89 3.15
CA ASN A 294 10.22 -24.51 3.64
C ASN A 294 11.29 -24.07 4.64
N GLY A 295 12.43 -24.76 4.67
CA GLY A 295 13.49 -24.52 5.67
C GLY A 295 14.16 -23.16 5.52
N PHE A 296 14.35 -22.70 4.28
CA PHE A 296 14.89 -21.37 3.98
C PHE A 296 14.30 -20.84 2.69
N LYS A 297 13.78 -19.63 2.76
CA LYS A 297 13.43 -18.77 1.63
C LYS A 297 14.01 -17.39 1.87
N ALA A 298 14.22 -16.63 0.81
CA ALA A 298 14.60 -15.23 0.90
C ALA A 298 13.83 -14.41 -0.13
N LEU A 299 13.33 -13.27 0.30
CA LEU A 299 12.70 -12.29 -0.58
C LEU A 299 13.74 -11.25 -0.98
N ILE A 300 13.75 -10.89 -2.27
CA ILE A 300 14.72 -9.97 -2.86
C ILE A 300 13.95 -8.96 -3.71
N TYR A 301 14.23 -7.67 -3.52
CA TYR A 301 13.63 -6.61 -4.35
C TYR A 301 14.41 -6.47 -5.66
N MET A 302 13.75 -6.72 -6.79
CA MET A 302 14.37 -6.80 -8.10
C MET A 302 15.01 -5.48 -8.56
N HIS A 303 14.50 -4.35 -8.13
CA HIS A 303 15.08 -3.05 -8.49
C HIS A 303 16.37 -2.73 -7.73
N ARG A 304 16.74 -3.53 -6.72
CA ARG A 304 18.00 -3.47 -5.99
C ARG A 304 18.91 -4.68 -6.27
N TYR A 305 18.54 -5.53 -7.24
CA TYR A 305 19.32 -6.70 -7.62
C TYR A 305 20.64 -6.26 -8.29
N ASP A 306 21.76 -6.83 -7.86
CA ASP A 306 23.09 -6.61 -8.40
C ASP A 306 23.84 -7.93 -8.66
N ALA A 307 25.06 -7.84 -9.21
CA ALA A 307 25.87 -9.01 -9.57
C ALA A 307 26.27 -9.88 -8.37
N ASP A 308 26.29 -9.31 -7.17
CA ASP A 308 26.72 -9.99 -5.94
C ASP A 308 25.53 -10.56 -5.15
N THR A 309 24.27 -10.24 -5.54
CA THR A 309 23.06 -10.65 -4.82
C THR A 309 22.98 -12.16 -4.63
N VAL A 310 23.25 -12.95 -5.68
CA VAL A 310 23.20 -14.43 -5.59
C VAL A 310 24.30 -14.97 -4.67
N GLY A 311 25.42 -14.30 -4.58
CA GLY A 311 26.52 -14.71 -3.70
C GLY A 311 26.29 -14.37 -2.22
N ARG A 312 25.35 -13.45 -1.95
CA ARG A 312 24.93 -13.09 -0.57
C ARG A 312 23.82 -14.00 -0.04
N VAL A 313 22.95 -14.53 -0.89
CA VAL A 313 21.92 -15.53 -0.55
C VAL A 313 22.57 -16.87 -0.23
#